data_8ed0a7b6a0169bc57158d9a9e7c2e648
#
_entry.id   8ed0a7b6a0169bc57158d9a9e7c2e648
#
_cell.length_a   1.000
_cell.length_b   1.000
_cell.length_c   1.000
_cell.angle_alpha   90.00
_cell.angle_beta   90.00
_cell.angle_gamma   90.00
#
_symmetry.space_group_name_H-M   'P 1'
#
loop_
_entity.id
_entity.type
_entity.pdbx_description
1 polymer ?
#
loop_
_entity_poly.entity_id
_entity_poly.type
_entity_poly.pdbx_seq_one_letter_code
_entity_poly.pdbx_strand_id
1 'polypeptide(L)'
;MLVSIFAGVIAFILTVIGIPAFIRFYHKAQITGQQMHEDVKQHQAKAGTPTMGGLVFLLAGVLVSLVLALVTNQLTNNVGMILFILVLYGLVGFLDDFLKVFRKINEGLNPKQKLLLQLVGGVIFYLFYERGGDVLNVFGYPLHLGVLYIFFALFWLVGFSNAVNLTDGIDGLASISVVISLSAYGVIAYVQNQLDILLVILAMIGGLLGFFVFNHKPAKVFMGDVGSLALGGMLAAISMALHQEWTLLLIGIVYVFETTSVMMQVAYFKLTGGKRIFRMTPVHHHFELGGFSGKGQAWSEWKVDFFFWGVGLFASLVTLAFMYLF
;
A
#
# COMPACT_ATOMS: atom_id res chain seq x y z
N MET A 1 -20.80 -7.97 10.22
CA MET A 1 -20.90 -7.69 8.77
C MET A 1 -21.56 -6.34 8.48
N LEU A 2 -22.82 -6.05 8.91
CA LEU A 2 -23.46 -4.74 8.64
C LEU A 2 -22.62 -3.56 9.14
N VAL A 3 -22.08 -3.60 10.35
CA VAL A 3 -21.22 -2.56 10.92
C VAL A 3 -19.99 -2.31 10.03
N SER A 4 -19.35 -3.39 9.54
CA SER A 4 -18.18 -3.28 8.67
C SER A 4 -18.52 -2.64 7.32
N ILE A 5 -19.71 -2.92 6.75
CA ILE A 5 -20.19 -2.25 5.53
C ILE A 5 -20.42 -0.76 5.79
N PHE A 6 -21.07 -0.43 6.90
CA PHE A 6 -21.26 0.98 7.30
C PHE A 6 -19.92 1.70 7.50
N ALA A 7 -18.91 1.02 8.07
CA ALA A 7 -17.56 1.57 8.19
C ALA A 7 -17.00 1.99 6.82
N GLY A 8 -17.14 1.12 5.82
CA GLY A 8 -16.70 1.44 4.45
C GLY A 8 -17.43 2.64 3.85
N VAL A 9 -18.76 2.66 3.99
CA VAL A 9 -19.59 3.78 3.47
C VAL A 9 -19.22 5.10 4.13
N ILE A 10 -19.09 5.12 5.46
CA ILE A 10 -18.73 6.33 6.21
C ILE A 10 -17.33 6.81 5.82
N ALA A 11 -16.34 5.92 5.75
CA ALA A 11 -14.98 6.28 5.37
C ALA A 11 -14.91 6.80 3.92
N PHE A 12 -15.68 6.21 2.99
CA PHE A 12 -15.83 6.71 1.62
C PHE A 12 -16.35 8.15 1.60
N ILE A 13 -17.48 8.42 2.28
CA ILE A 13 -18.10 9.75 2.32
C ILE A 13 -17.14 10.77 2.94
N LEU A 14 -16.51 10.44 4.06
CA LEU A 14 -15.54 11.34 4.72
C LEU A 14 -14.37 11.66 3.79
N THR A 15 -13.86 10.69 3.05
CA THR A 15 -12.76 10.89 2.11
C THR A 15 -13.19 11.76 0.92
N VAL A 16 -14.37 11.48 0.33
CA VAL A 16 -14.90 12.28 -0.80
C VAL A 16 -15.12 13.74 -0.42
N ILE A 17 -15.55 14.00 0.81
CA ILE A 17 -15.71 15.38 1.33
C ILE A 17 -14.35 15.99 1.70
N GLY A 18 -13.45 15.19 2.27
CA GLY A 18 -12.16 15.64 2.79
C GLY A 18 -11.17 16.03 1.69
N ILE A 19 -11.07 15.25 0.60
CA ILE A 19 -10.10 15.50 -0.48
C ILE A 19 -10.26 16.89 -1.12
N PRO A 20 -11.46 17.37 -1.52
CA PRO A 20 -11.61 18.72 -2.05
C PRO A 20 -11.23 19.80 -1.04
N ALA A 21 -11.50 19.59 0.25
CA ALA A 21 -11.08 20.53 1.30
C ALA A 21 -9.55 20.55 1.43
N PHE A 22 -8.89 19.38 1.38
CA PHE A 22 -7.43 19.25 1.39
C PHE A 22 -6.80 19.94 0.18
N ILE A 23 -7.32 19.73 -1.03
CA ILE A 23 -6.82 20.37 -2.26
C ILE A 23 -6.91 21.90 -2.15
N ARG A 24 -8.07 22.43 -1.67
CA ARG A 24 -8.23 23.88 -1.45
C ARG A 24 -7.25 24.44 -0.42
N PHE A 25 -7.02 23.70 0.69
CA PHE A 25 -6.03 24.08 1.69
C PHE A 25 -4.62 24.13 1.09
N TYR A 26 -4.25 23.12 0.29
CA TYR A 26 -2.95 23.00 -0.35
C TYR A 26 -2.68 24.19 -1.27
N HIS A 27 -3.65 24.57 -2.11
CA HIS A 27 -3.56 25.75 -2.99
C HIS A 27 -3.51 27.07 -2.22
N LYS A 28 -4.36 27.22 -1.19
CA LYS A 28 -4.39 28.44 -0.35
C LYS A 28 -3.07 28.65 0.41
N ALA A 29 -2.46 27.57 0.86
CA ALA A 29 -1.17 27.60 1.54
C ALA A 29 0.03 27.78 0.57
N GLN A 30 -0.22 27.87 -0.75
CA GLN A 30 0.80 27.99 -1.81
C GLN A 30 1.89 26.90 -1.70
N ILE A 31 1.48 25.70 -1.28
CA ILE A 31 2.37 24.57 -1.20
C ILE A 31 2.66 24.12 -2.64
N THR A 32 3.91 24.07 -3.04
CA THR A 32 4.31 23.56 -4.36
C THR A 32 4.09 22.05 -4.39
N GLY A 33 3.37 21.57 -5.41
CA GLY A 33 3.18 20.13 -5.62
C GLY A 33 4.51 19.41 -5.88
N GLN A 34 4.44 18.10 -6.01
CA GLN A 34 5.61 17.25 -6.26
C GLN A 34 6.34 17.68 -7.53
N GLN A 35 7.67 17.81 -7.44
CA GLN A 35 8.52 17.98 -8.60
C GLN A 35 8.67 16.61 -9.30
N MET A 36 8.31 16.55 -10.58
CA MET A 36 8.37 15.31 -11.34
C MET A 36 9.78 15.06 -11.86
N HIS A 37 10.17 13.79 -11.96
CA HIS A 37 11.38 13.39 -12.67
C HIS A 37 11.25 13.69 -14.17
N GLU A 38 12.28 14.31 -14.75
CA GLU A 38 12.28 14.78 -16.14
C GLU A 38 12.27 13.65 -17.19
N ASP A 39 12.54 12.40 -16.77
CA ASP A 39 12.77 11.26 -17.65
C ASP A 39 11.50 10.75 -18.38
N VAL A 40 10.30 11.00 -17.83
CA VAL A 40 9.04 10.57 -18.44
C VAL A 40 8.22 11.80 -18.86
N LYS A 41 8.21 12.12 -20.13
CA LYS A 41 7.50 13.30 -20.70
C LYS A 41 6.02 13.36 -20.32
N GLN A 42 5.34 12.22 -20.15
CA GLN A 42 3.93 12.14 -19.76
C GLN A 42 3.70 12.66 -18.33
N HIS A 43 4.71 12.62 -17.46
CA HIS A 43 4.63 13.07 -16.09
C HIS A 43 4.83 14.59 -15.92
N GLN A 44 5.40 15.28 -16.92
CA GLN A 44 5.58 16.74 -16.86
C GLN A 44 4.24 17.50 -16.74
N ALA A 45 3.17 16.96 -17.35
CA ALA A 45 1.82 17.52 -17.24
C ALA A 45 1.22 17.41 -15.80
N LYS A 46 1.82 16.60 -14.94
CA LYS A 46 1.38 16.38 -13.54
C LYS A 46 2.06 17.31 -12.53
N ALA A 47 3.03 18.12 -12.99
CA ALA A 47 3.73 19.07 -12.12
C ALA A 47 2.74 20.02 -11.43
N GLY A 48 2.90 20.20 -10.13
CA GLY A 48 2.01 21.05 -9.33
C GLY A 48 0.78 20.35 -8.76
N THR A 49 0.53 19.07 -9.07
CA THR A 49 -0.54 18.30 -8.42
C THR A 49 -0.23 18.14 -6.93
N PRO A 50 -1.20 18.44 -6.03
CA PRO A 50 -1.03 18.23 -4.59
C PRO A 50 -0.63 16.79 -4.26
N THR A 51 0.32 16.63 -3.37
CA THR A 51 0.72 15.34 -2.80
C THR A 51 0.21 15.19 -1.36
N MET A 52 0.46 14.06 -0.71
CA MET A 52 0.04 13.74 0.67
C MET A 52 -1.49 13.54 0.82
N GLY A 53 -2.22 13.31 -0.26
CA GLY A 53 -3.66 12.99 -0.21
C GLY A 53 -3.97 11.73 0.59
N GLY A 54 -2.97 10.87 0.77
CA GLY A 54 -3.01 9.71 1.66
C GLY A 54 -3.46 10.05 3.07
N LEU A 55 -3.08 11.21 3.59
CA LEU A 55 -3.47 11.66 4.93
C LEU A 55 -4.99 11.66 5.12
N VAL A 56 -5.77 12.06 4.10
CA VAL A 56 -7.22 12.20 4.22
C VAL A 56 -7.91 10.84 4.35
N PHE A 57 -7.60 9.88 3.48
CA PHE A 57 -8.25 8.57 3.57
C PHE A 57 -7.72 7.75 4.76
N LEU A 58 -6.45 7.93 5.16
CA LEU A 58 -5.93 7.30 6.38
C LEU A 58 -6.65 7.80 7.62
N LEU A 59 -6.78 9.11 7.77
CA LEU A 59 -7.53 9.69 8.90
C LEU A 59 -8.98 9.21 8.90
N ALA A 60 -9.66 9.23 7.75
CA ALA A 60 -11.03 8.74 7.64
C ALA A 60 -11.13 7.26 8.02
N GLY A 61 -10.28 6.39 7.45
CA GLY A 61 -10.28 4.96 7.72
C GLY A 61 -9.93 4.63 9.17
N VAL A 62 -8.90 5.25 9.73
CA VAL A 62 -8.47 5.03 11.13
C VAL A 62 -9.55 5.50 12.11
N LEU A 63 -10.08 6.72 11.94
CA LEU A 63 -11.10 7.25 12.84
C LEU A 63 -12.38 6.41 12.82
N VAL A 64 -12.85 6.05 11.62
CA VAL A 64 -14.06 5.22 11.47
C VAL A 64 -13.83 3.84 12.08
N SER A 65 -12.68 3.21 11.80
CA SER A 65 -12.34 1.89 12.36
C SER A 65 -12.29 1.94 13.88
N LEU A 66 -11.58 2.92 14.45
CA LEU A 66 -11.41 3.05 15.90
C LEU A 66 -12.75 3.31 16.60
N VAL A 67 -13.54 4.28 16.12
CA VAL A 67 -14.83 4.62 16.72
C VAL A 67 -15.80 3.44 16.67
N LEU A 68 -15.94 2.80 15.53
CA LEU A 68 -16.87 1.67 15.39
C LEU A 68 -16.37 0.44 16.15
N ALA A 69 -15.07 0.15 16.17
CA ALA A 69 -14.52 -0.94 16.97
C ALA A 69 -14.76 -0.72 18.48
N LEU A 70 -14.63 0.52 18.98
CA LEU A 70 -14.94 0.87 20.36
C LEU A 70 -16.44 0.71 20.68
N VAL A 71 -17.31 1.27 19.83
CA VAL A 71 -18.78 1.23 20.05
C VAL A 71 -19.33 -0.19 19.98
N THR A 72 -18.74 -1.06 19.16
CA THR A 72 -19.19 -2.45 18.99
C THR A 72 -18.41 -3.47 19.81
N ASN A 73 -17.51 -3.03 20.72
CA ASN A 73 -16.61 -3.88 21.50
C ASN A 73 -15.77 -4.84 20.63
N GLN A 74 -15.34 -4.38 19.46
CA GLN A 74 -14.49 -5.12 18.53
C GLN A 74 -13.04 -4.58 18.50
N LEU A 75 -12.65 -3.75 19.47
CA LEU A 75 -11.27 -3.28 19.60
C LEU A 75 -10.41 -4.38 20.23
N THR A 76 -10.07 -5.35 19.41
CA THR A 76 -9.15 -6.44 19.77
C THR A 76 -7.70 -6.01 19.68
N ASN A 77 -6.79 -6.83 20.21
CA ASN A 77 -5.36 -6.59 20.05
C ASN A 77 -4.94 -6.54 18.58
N ASN A 78 -5.46 -7.44 17.75
CA ASN A 78 -5.17 -7.47 16.31
C ASN A 78 -5.59 -6.17 15.62
N VAL A 79 -6.80 -5.67 15.89
CA VAL A 79 -7.26 -4.36 15.36
C VAL A 79 -6.35 -3.23 15.84
N GLY A 80 -6.01 -3.21 17.13
CA GLY A 80 -5.10 -2.22 17.70
C GLY A 80 -3.74 -2.21 16.99
N MET A 81 -3.18 -3.38 16.71
CA MET A 81 -1.88 -3.51 16.07
C MET A 81 -1.91 -3.16 14.58
N ILE A 82 -2.98 -3.50 13.85
CA ILE A 82 -3.17 -3.09 12.45
C ILE A 82 -3.26 -1.56 12.38
N LEU A 83 -4.07 -0.93 13.24
CA LEU A 83 -4.21 0.53 13.29
C LEU A 83 -2.90 1.20 13.72
N PHE A 84 -2.15 0.60 14.65
CA PHE A 84 -0.83 1.10 15.07
C PHE A 84 0.15 1.16 13.90
N ILE A 85 0.30 0.07 13.13
CA ILE A 85 1.19 0.06 11.95
C ILE A 85 0.72 1.06 10.90
N LEU A 86 -0.59 1.12 10.64
CA LEU A 86 -1.17 2.05 9.68
C LEU A 86 -0.83 3.50 10.03
N VAL A 87 -1.00 3.89 11.30
CA VAL A 87 -0.69 5.24 11.78
C VAL A 87 0.82 5.49 11.79
N LEU A 88 1.61 4.56 12.31
CA LEU A 88 3.05 4.77 12.46
C LEU A 88 3.76 4.86 11.11
N TYR A 89 3.46 3.95 10.18
CA TYR A 89 4.07 3.99 8.85
C TYR A 89 3.51 5.17 8.03
N GLY A 90 2.25 5.55 8.27
CA GLY A 90 1.70 6.80 7.77
C GLY A 90 2.45 8.04 8.28
N LEU A 91 2.81 8.08 9.55
CA LEU A 91 3.63 9.15 10.12
C LEU A 91 5.05 9.18 9.54
N VAL A 92 5.67 8.02 9.31
CA VAL A 92 6.99 7.95 8.65
C VAL A 92 6.89 8.54 7.24
N GLY A 93 5.87 8.15 6.47
CA GLY A 93 5.63 8.72 5.14
C GLY A 93 5.27 10.20 5.17
N PHE A 94 4.47 10.62 6.15
CA PHE A 94 4.15 12.03 6.35
C PHE A 94 5.40 12.87 6.61
N LEU A 95 6.31 12.41 7.46
CA LEU A 95 7.57 13.10 7.73
C LEU A 95 8.44 13.20 6.47
N ASP A 96 8.48 12.14 5.68
CA ASP A 96 9.21 12.12 4.41
C ASP A 96 8.65 13.14 3.42
N ASP A 97 7.35 13.09 3.16
CA ASP A 97 6.66 14.02 2.26
C ASP A 97 6.70 15.46 2.77
N PHE A 98 6.52 15.67 4.06
CA PHE A 98 6.59 16.99 4.69
C PHE A 98 7.96 17.63 4.48
N LEU A 99 9.04 16.89 4.69
CA LEU A 99 10.40 17.39 4.46
C LEU A 99 10.62 17.75 2.99
N LYS A 100 10.17 16.93 2.03
CA LYS A 100 10.26 17.23 0.60
C LYS A 100 9.54 18.54 0.24
N VAL A 101 8.32 18.69 0.72
CA VAL A 101 7.45 19.83 0.43
C VAL A 101 8.01 21.13 1.06
N PHE A 102 8.38 21.10 2.34
CA PHE A 102 8.80 22.30 3.06
C PHE A 102 10.23 22.73 2.73
N ARG A 103 11.14 21.80 2.47
CA ARG A 103 12.51 22.13 2.06
C ARG A 103 12.61 22.52 0.57
N LYS A 104 11.52 22.32 -0.21
CA LYS A 104 11.50 22.57 -1.67
C LYS A 104 12.63 21.86 -2.44
N ILE A 105 13.09 20.73 -1.93
CA ILE A 105 14.07 19.84 -2.53
C ILE A 105 13.50 18.43 -2.55
N ASN A 106 13.84 17.64 -3.54
CA ASN A 106 13.36 16.25 -3.66
C ASN A 106 13.98 15.29 -2.63
N GLU A 107 14.55 15.80 -1.56
CA GLU A 107 15.18 15.03 -0.49
C GLU A 107 14.32 15.05 0.78
N GLY A 108 13.61 13.96 1.03
CA GLY A 108 12.91 13.69 2.28
C GLY A 108 13.84 13.11 3.35
N LEU A 109 13.37 12.11 4.07
CA LEU A 109 14.20 11.30 4.96
C LEU A 109 15.25 10.54 4.14
N ASN A 110 16.47 10.43 4.66
CA ASN A 110 17.42 9.54 3.98
C ASN A 110 16.98 8.07 4.12
N PRO A 111 17.36 7.19 3.17
CA PRO A 111 16.87 5.80 3.17
C PRO A 111 17.15 5.04 4.47
N LYS A 112 18.24 5.34 5.17
CA LYS A 112 18.59 4.71 6.46
C LYS A 112 17.67 5.18 7.59
N GLN A 113 17.30 6.47 7.62
CA GLN A 113 16.36 7.01 8.61
C GLN A 113 14.97 6.41 8.41
N LYS A 114 14.48 6.35 7.16
CA LYS A 114 13.21 5.76 6.81
C LYS A 114 13.15 4.28 7.23
N LEU A 115 14.19 3.52 6.88
CA LEU A 115 14.32 2.11 7.27
C LEU A 115 14.36 1.94 8.79
N LEU A 116 15.14 2.76 9.51
CA LEU A 116 15.24 2.67 10.97
C LEU A 116 13.87 2.89 11.64
N LEU A 117 13.11 3.92 11.21
CA LEU A 117 11.78 4.19 11.76
C LEU A 117 10.80 3.05 11.49
N GLN A 118 10.84 2.45 10.29
CA GLN A 118 10.03 1.29 9.95
C GLN A 118 10.43 0.07 10.79
N LEU A 119 11.73 -0.19 11.00
CA LEU A 119 12.21 -1.28 11.84
C LEU A 119 11.78 -1.11 13.29
N VAL A 120 11.90 0.11 13.85
CA VAL A 120 11.44 0.40 15.22
C VAL A 120 9.94 0.10 15.35
N GLY A 121 9.12 0.56 14.40
CA GLY A 121 7.70 0.25 14.37
C GLY A 121 7.39 -1.24 14.26
N GLY A 122 8.14 -1.95 13.41
CA GLY A 122 8.01 -3.40 13.27
C GLY A 122 8.37 -4.17 14.54
N VAL A 123 9.41 -3.73 15.28
CA VAL A 123 9.77 -4.31 16.58
C VAL A 123 8.65 -4.09 17.60
N ILE A 124 8.11 -2.87 17.68
CA ILE A 124 6.99 -2.58 18.59
C ILE A 124 5.78 -3.44 18.22
N PHE A 125 5.43 -3.51 16.93
CA PHE A 125 4.38 -4.41 16.45
C PHE A 125 4.60 -5.84 16.94
N TYR A 126 5.78 -6.40 16.72
CA TYR A 126 6.11 -7.77 17.08
C TYR A 126 6.00 -8.03 18.60
N LEU A 127 6.39 -7.06 19.43
CA LEU A 127 6.32 -7.21 20.90
C LEU A 127 4.88 -7.32 21.41
N PHE A 128 3.93 -6.66 20.76
CA PHE A 128 2.52 -6.64 21.17
C PHE A 128 1.62 -7.54 20.31
N TYR A 129 2.14 -8.07 19.20
CA TYR A 129 1.39 -8.98 18.34
C TYR A 129 1.14 -10.31 19.07
N GLU A 130 -0.15 -10.71 19.17
CA GLU A 130 -0.53 -12.00 19.73
C GLU A 130 -0.11 -13.12 18.81
N ARG A 131 0.87 -13.88 19.28
CA ARG A 131 1.49 -14.94 18.50
C ARG A 131 0.73 -16.24 18.69
N GLY A 132 0.24 -16.80 17.63
CA GLY A 132 -0.28 -18.17 17.60
C GLY A 132 0.82 -19.23 17.64
N GLY A 133 1.89 -19.02 18.49
CA GLY A 133 2.99 -19.95 18.64
C GLY A 133 4.21 -19.71 17.75
N ASP A 134 4.41 -18.48 17.22
CA ASP A 134 5.54 -18.12 16.32
C ASP A 134 5.63 -19.05 15.08
N VAL A 135 4.46 -19.43 14.57
CA VAL A 135 4.31 -20.36 13.44
C VAL A 135 3.95 -19.61 12.18
N LEU A 136 4.78 -19.75 11.16
CA LEU A 136 4.48 -19.31 9.81
C LEU A 136 3.79 -20.46 9.06
N ASN A 137 2.55 -20.26 8.68
CA ASN A 137 1.84 -21.25 7.88
C ASN A 137 2.15 -21.04 6.40
N VAL A 138 2.87 -21.99 5.79
CA VAL A 138 3.22 -21.92 4.36
C VAL A 138 2.49 -23.07 3.62
N PHE A 139 1.51 -22.74 2.81
CA PHE A 139 0.71 -23.70 2.04
C PHE A 139 0.12 -24.84 2.91
N GLY A 140 -0.32 -24.52 4.13
CA GLY A 140 -0.85 -25.50 5.07
C GLY A 140 0.21 -26.22 5.93
N TYR A 141 1.50 -26.02 5.66
CA TYR A 141 2.58 -26.55 6.50
C TYR A 141 3.00 -25.55 7.58
N PRO A 142 2.88 -25.91 8.87
CA PRO A 142 3.29 -25.03 9.95
C PRO A 142 4.82 -25.04 10.08
N LEU A 143 5.44 -23.89 9.83
CA LEU A 143 6.88 -23.69 10.02
C LEU A 143 7.11 -22.98 11.37
N HIS A 144 7.62 -23.71 12.35
CA HIS A 144 7.90 -23.18 13.68
C HIS A 144 9.21 -22.38 13.68
N LEU A 145 9.11 -21.07 13.59
CA LEU A 145 10.24 -20.16 13.55
C LEU A 145 10.73 -19.73 14.94
N GLY A 146 9.87 -19.83 15.96
CA GLY A 146 10.17 -19.35 17.32
C GLY A 146 10.67 -17.90 17.27
N VAL A 147 11.78 -17.61 17.96
CA VAL A 147 12.38 -16.27 18.03
C VAL A 147 12.73 -15.70 16.65
N LEU A 148 12.97 -16.55 15.65
CA LEU A 148 13.30 -16.09 14.29
C LEU A 148 12.12 -15.45 13.57
N TYR A 149 10.88 -15.62 14.07
CA TYR A 149 9.69 -15.00 13.50
C TYR A 149 9.80 -13.45 13.51
N ILE A 150 10.55 -12.85 14.44
CA ILE A 150 10.78 -11.40 14.44
C ILE A 150 11.44 -10.92 13.14
N PHE A 151 12.44 -11.64 12.63
CA PHE A 151 13.11 -11.26 11.38
C PHE A 151 12.17 -11.38 10.19
N PHE A 152 11.31 -12.41 10.19
CA PHE A 152 10.27 -12.56 9.19
C PHE A 152 9.27 -11.38 9.28
N ALA A 153 8.77 -11.05 10.46
CA ALA A 153 7.81 -9.97 10.67
C ALA A 153 8.38 -8.61 10.23
N LEU A 154 9.62 -8.30 10.59
CA LEU A 154 10.30 -7.08 10.17
C LEU A 154 10.48 -7.02 8.65
N PHE A 155 10.95 -8.11 8.04
CA PHE A 155 11.09 -8.22 6.60
C PHE A 155 9.73 -8.02 5.89
N TRP A 156 8.67 -8.63 6.43
CA TRP A 156 7.34 -8.57 5.85
C TRP A 156 6.74 -7.16 5.90
N LEU A 157 6.75 -6.55 7.10
CA LEU A 157 6.23 -5.21 7.31
C LEU A 157 6.99 -4.16 6.49
N VAL A 158 8.31 -4.15 6.57
CA VAL A 158 9.17 -3.20 5.84
C VAL A 158 9.13 -3.47 4.35
N GLY A 159 9.20 -4.73 3.95
CA GLY A 159 9.19 -5.16 2.55
C GLY A 159 7.94 -4.69 1.83
N PHE A 160 6.76 -5.05 2.35
CA PHE A 160 5.49 -4.67 1.72
C PHE A 160 5.18 -3.18 1.83
N SER A 161 5.60 -2.52 2.92
CA SER A 161 5.50 -1.07 3.03
C SER A 161 6.22 -0.38 1.86
N ASN A 162 7.46 -0.74 1.59
CA ASN A 162 8.21 -0.17 0.47
C ASN A 162 7.75 -0.69 -0.89
N ALA A 163 7.20 -1.91 -0.99
CA ALA A 163 6.70 -2.47 -2.23
C ALA A 163 5.45 -1.73 -2.73
N VAL A 164 4.51 -1.41 -1.83
CA VAL A 164 3.35 -0.57 -2.19
C VAL A 164 3.79 0.86 -2.53
N ASN A 165 4.79 1.41 -1.83
CA ASN A 165 5.34 2.71 -2.15
C ASN A 165 5.98 2.75 -3.55
N LEU A 166 6.70 1.72 -3.97
CA LEU A 166 7.22 1.59 -5.33
C LEU A 166 6.12 1.44 -6.39
N THR A 167 4.96 0.90 -6.02
CA THR A 167 3.81 0.75 -6.92
C THR A 167 3.04 2.06 -7.13
N ASP A 168 3.18 3.04 -6.24
CA ASP A 168 2.52 4.35 -6.31
C ASP A 168 3.25 5.31 -7.28
N GLY A 169 3.54 4.84 -8.50
CA GLY A 169 4.27 5.61 -9.53
C GLY A 169 3.41 6.22 -10.62
N ILE A 170 2.17 5.73 -10.82
CA ILE A 170 1.20 6.24 -11.79
C ILE A 170 -0.18 6.40 -11.17
N ASP A 171 -1.02 7.27 -11.81
CA ASP A 171 -2.33 7.68 -11.27
C ASP A 171 -3.25 6.48 -11.05
N GLY A 172 -3.62 6.19 -9.81
CA GLY A 172 -4.62 5.16 -9.47
C GLY A 172 -4.10 3.74 -9.33
N LEU A 173 -2.89 3.40 -9.82
CA LEU A 173 -2.36 2.03 -9.79
C LEU A 173 -2.35 1.45 -8.38
N ALA A 174 -1.68 2.10 -7.44
CA ALA A 174 -1.59 1.64 -6.07
C ALA A 174 -2.95 1.59 -5.37
N SER A 175 -3.79 2.61 -5.59
CA SER A 175 -5.11 2.73 -4.94
C SER A 175 -5.98 1.49 -5.18
N ILE A 176 -6.19 1.12 -6.43
CA ILE A 176 -7.05 -0.02 -6.80
C ILE A 176 -6.35 -1.36 -6.56
N SER A 177 -5.03 -1.45 -6.76
CA SER A 177 -4.28 -2.67 -6.41
C SER A 177 -4.45 -3.01 -4.93
N VAL A 178 -4.41 -2.02 -4.03
CA VAL A 178 -4.64 -2.22 -2.59
C VAL A 178 -6.11 -2.57 -2.30
N VAL A 179 -7.08 -1.94 -2.98
CA VAL A 179 -8.50 -2.32 -2.85
C VAL A 179 -8.71 -3.79 -3.23
N ILE A 180 -8.10 -4.27 -4.32
CA ILE A 180 -8.17 -5.68 -4.73
C ILE A 180 -7.59 -6.59 -3.65
N SER A 181 -6.39 -6.29 -3.15
CA SER A 181 -5.72 -7.07 -2.10
C SER A 181 -6.53 -7.09 -0.80
N LEU A 182 -7.03 -5.93 -0.37
CA LEU A 182 -7.90 -5.81 0.81
C LEU A 182 -9.21 -6.56 0.62
N SER A 183 -9.79 -6.56 -0.58
CA SER A 183 -11.02 -7.33 -0.86
C SER A 183 -10.80 -8.83 -0.70
N ALA A 184 -9.65 -9.35 -1.16
CA ALA A 184 -9.28 -10.74 -0.94
C ALA A 184 -9.09 -11.06 0.55
N TYR A 185 -8.38 -10.22 1.30
CA TYR A 185 -8.26 -10.37 2.75
C TYR A 185 -9.59 -10.17 3.49
N GLY A 186 -10.49 -9.35 2.95
CA GLY A 186 -11.86 -9.22 3.47
C GLY A 186 -12.65 -10.52 3.39
N VAL A 187 -12.50 -11.27 2.29
CA VAL A 187 -13.08 -12.63 2.15
C VAL A 187 -12.46 -13.57 3.17
N ILE A 188 -11.13 -13.59 3.32
CA ILE A 188 -10.43 -14.44 4.29
C ILE A 188 -10.89 -14.11 5.72
N ALA A 189 -10.92 -12.83 6.10
CA ALA A 189 -11.38 -12.40 7.42
C ALA A 189 -12.84 -12.81 7.69
N TYR A 190 -13.71 -12.69 6.69
CA TYR A 190 -15.11 -13.10 6.80
C TYR A 190 -15.26 -14.61 7.01
N VAL A 191 -14.55 -15.42 6.23
CA VAL A 191 -14.59 -16.90 6.33
C VAL A 191 -14.00 -17.37 7.66
N GLN A 192 -12.95 -16.71 8.16
CA GLN A 192 -12.36 -16.98 9.47
C GLN A 192 -13.18 -16.41 10.63
N ASN A 193 -14.32 -15.72 10.36
CA ASN A 193 -15.15 -15.04 11.36
C ASN A 193 -14.40 -13.94 12.15
N GLN A 194 -13.35 -13.35 11.57
CA GLN A 194 -12.59 -12.23 12.13
C GLN A 194 -13.27 -10.90 11.73
N LEU A 195 -14.49 -10.67 12.27
CA LEU A 195 -15.32 -9.51 11.87
C LEU A 195 -14.76 -8.17 12.32
N ASP A 196 -13.92 -8.16 13.33
CA ASP A 196 -13.15 -7.02 13.83
C ASP A 196 -12.09 -6.56 12.82
N ILE A 197 -11.31 -7.49 12.25
CA ILE A 197 -10.36 -7.19 11.18
C ILE A 197 -11.11 -6.79 9.89
N LEU A 198 -12.23 -7.47 9.57
CA LEU A 198 -13.08 -7.11 8.43
C LEU A 198 -13.60 -5.68 8.52
N LEU A 199 -13.89 -5.18 9.73
CA LEU A 199 -14.30 -3.79 9.93
C LEU A 199 -13.23 -2.80 9.46
N VAL A 200 -11.97 -3.01 9.86
CA VAL A 200 -10.84 -2.19 9.44
C VAL A 200 -10.62 -2.28 7.92
N ILE A 201 -10.67 -3.49 7.37
CA ILE A 201 -10.50 -3.73 5.94
C ILE A 201 -11.54 -2.94 5.14
N LEU A 202 -12.83 -3.05 5.48
CA LEU A 202 -13.88 -2.35 4.73
C LEU A 202 -13.84 -0.83 4.90
N ALA A 203 -13.46 -0.33 6.10
CA ALA A 203 -13.23 1.09 6.30
C ALA A 203 -12.11 1.62 5.38
N MET A 204 -11.01 0.88 5.25
CA MET A 204 -9.91 1.28 4.38
C MET A 204 -10.25 1.15 2.90
N ILE A 205 -10.99 0.13 2.50
CA ILE A 205 -11.52 0.02 1.11
C ILE A 205 -12.39 1.24 0.79
N GLY A 206 -13.31 1.60 1.69
CA GLY A 206 -14.15 2.79 1.50
C GLY A 206 -13.33 4.07 1.36
N GLY A 207 -12.37 4.29 2.26
CA GLY A 207 -11.46 5.44 2.18
C GLY A 207 -10.67 5.49 0.87
N LEU A 208 -10.10 4.36 0.44
CA LEU A 208 -9.35 4.27 -0.82
C LEU A 208 -10.21 4.49 -2.06
N LEU A 209 -11.43 3.94 -2.10
CA LEU A 209 -12.37 4.19 -3.19
C LEU A 209 -12.77 5.66 -3.26
N GLY A 210 -13.00 6.31 -2.09
CA GLY A 210 -13.24 7.75 -2.01
C GLY A 210 -12.04 8.57 -2.49
N PHE A 211 -10.82 8.14 -2.19
CA PHE A 211 -9.58 8.76 -2.66
C PHE A 211 -9.42 8.57 -4.19
N PHE A 212 -9.69 7.39 -4.71
CA PHE A 212 -9.58 7.07 -6.14
C PHE A 212 -10.45 7.96 -7.03
N VAL A 213 -11.59 8.44 -6.53
CA VAL A 213 -12.41 9.44 -7.25
C VAL A 213 -11.61 10.67 -7.70
N PHE A 214 -10.53 10.99 -6.98
CA PHE A 214 -9.67 12.15 -7.27
C PHE A 214 -8.25 11.75 -7.73
N ASN A 215 -7.86 10.50 -7.51
CA ASN A 215 -6.52 10.00 -7.83
C ASN A 215 -6.45 9.26 -9.17
N HIS A 216 -7.59 8.89 -9.79
CA HIS A 216 -7.58 8.30 -11.13
C HIS A 216 -7.07 9.32 -12.16
N LYS A 217 -6.52 8.82 -13.27
CA LYS A 217 -5.97 9.68 -14.34
C LYS A 217 -7.04 10.52 -15.05
N PRO A 218 -6.86 11.83 -15.19
CA PRO A 218 -5.75 12.64 -14.66
C PRO A 218 -5.93 12.92 -13.17
N ALA A 219 -4.93 12.57 -12.36
CA ALA A 219 -5.01 12.72 -10.92
C ALA A 219 -5.07 14.20 -10.49
N LYS A 220 -5.98 14.49 -9.55
CA LYS A 220 -6.11 15.80 -8.91
C LYS A 220 -5.35 15.87 -7.59
N VAL A 221 -4.91 14.73 -7.07
CA VAL A 221 -4.14 14.59 -5.85
C VAL A 221 -3.36 13.28 -5.89
N PHE A 222 -2.11 13.30 -5.42
CA PHE A 222 -1.29 12.10 -5.26
C PHE A 222 -1.36 11.55 -3.84
N MET A 223 -1.19 10.23 -3.71
CA MET A 223 -1.23 9.54 -2.44
C MET A 223 -0.10 10.00 -1.51
N GLY A 224 1.12 10.04 -2.03
CA GLY A 224 2.34 10.31 -1.30
C GLY A 224 2.81 9.14 -0.43
N ASP A 225 4.01 9.30 0.11
CA ASP A 225 4.62 8.29 0.99
C ASP A 225 3.78 8.05 2.26
N VAL A 226 3.05 9.08 2.72
CA VAL A 226 2.11 8.97 3.84
C VAL A 226 1.07 7.87 3.63
N GLY A 227 0.50 7.76 2.42
CA GLY A 227 -0.50 6.75 2.10
C GLY A 227 0.12 5.41 1.78
N SER A 228 1.06 5.39 0.86
CA SER A 228 1.60 4.16 0.29
C SER A 228 2.38 3.31 1.29
N LEU A 229 3.21 3.94 2.16
CA LEU A 229 3.92 3.20 3.22
C LEU A 229 2.96 2.60 4.25
N ALA A 230 1.94 3.36 4.65
CA ALA A 230 0.91 2.91 5.58
C ALA A 230 0.15 1.69 5.05
N LEU A 231 -0.28 1.74 3.79
CA LEU A 231 -1.05 0.68 3.15
C LEU A 231 -0.26 -0.62 3.02
N GLY A 232 1.01 -0.54 2.62
CA GLY A 232 1.85 -1.72 2.51
C GLY A 232 2.11 -2.38 3.87
N GLY A 233 2.40 -1.58 4.91
CA GLY A 233 2.53 -2.07 6.28
C GLY A 233 1.24 -2.69 6.82
N MET A 234 0.09 -2.08 6.51
CA MET A 234 -1.23 -2.60 6.88
C MET A 234 -1.52 -3.95 6.22
N LEU A 235 -1.25 -4.12 4.93
CA LEU A 235 -1.44 -5.41 4.23
C LEU A 235 -0.60 -6.51 4.88
N ALA A 236 0.67 -6.22 5.21
CA ALA A 236 1.52 -7.16 5.94
C ALA A 236 0.97 -7.48 7.33
N ALA A 237 0.52 -6.48 8.10
CA ALA A 237 -0.06 -6.68 9.42
C ALA A 237 -1.36 -7.49 9.38
N ILE A 238 -2.24 -7.25 8.39
CA ILE A 238 -3.48 -8.02 8.18
C ILE A 238 -3.15 -9.48 7.83
N SER A 239 -2.19 -9.72 6.93
CA SER A 239 -1.80 -11.09 6.55
C SER A 239 -1.28 -11.89 7.73
N MET A 240 -0.54 -11.25 8.64
CA MET A 240 -0.06 -11.85 9.89
C MET A 240 -1.21 -12.07 10.87
N ALA A 241 -2.09 -11.07 11.08
CA ALA A 241 -3.22 -11.17 12.00
C ALA A 241 -4.22 -12.28 11.62
N LEU A 242 -4.33 -12.58 10.33
CA LEU A 242 -5.15 -13.67 9.79
C LEU A 242 -4.38 -15.00 9.67
N HIS A 243 -3.10 -15.05 10.05
CA HIS A 243 -2.20 -16.21 9.87
C HIS A 243 -2.16 -16.71 8.42
N GLN A 244 -2.15 -15.79 7.48
CA GLN A 244 -2.15 -16.04 6.04
C GLN A 244 -1.04 -15.22 5.34
N GLU A 245 0.15 -15.24 5.93
CA GLU A 245 1.26 -14.40 5.49
C GLU A 245 1.67 -14.71 4.06
N TRP A 246 1.84 -15.98 3.72
CA TRP A 246 2.27 -16.42 2.39
C TRP A 246 1.33 -15.99 1.26
N THR A 247 0.02 -15.86 1.57
CA THR A 247 -0.97 -15.44 0.56
C THR A 247 -0.68 -14.05 0.02
N LEU A 248 0.00 -13.20 0.81
CA LEU A 248 0.35 -11.84 0.39
C LEU A 248 1.35 -11.82 -0.78
N LEU A 249 2.14 -12.88 -0.98
CA LEU A 249 2.99 -13.00 -2.17
C LEU A 249 2.18 -13.13 -3.45
N LEU A 250 1.01 -13.77 -3.39
CA LEU A 250 0.12 -13.99 -4.53
C LEU A 250 -0.94 -12.88 -4.64
N ILE A 251 -1.64 -12.57 -3.55
CA ILE A 251 -2.63 -11.47 -3.49
C ILE A 251 -1.94 -10.13 -3.81
N GLY A 252 -0.72 -9.95 -3.34
CA GLY A 252 0.12 -8.77 -3.57
C GLY A 252 1.10 -8.92 -4.74
N ILE A 253 0.85 -9.81 -5.70
CA ILE A 253 1.78 -10.13 -6.79
C ILE A 253 2.24 -8.88 -7.57
N VAL A 254 1.38 -7.89 -7.69
CA VAL A 254 1.71 -6.62 -8.33
C VAL A 254 2.87 -5.93 -7.59
N TYR A 255 2.78 -5.78 -6.28
CA TYR A 255 3.83 -5.15 -5.47
C TYR A 255 5.13 -5.95 -5.47
N VAL A 256 5.01 -7.29 -5.44
CA VAL A 256 6.15 -8.21 -5.54
C VAL A 256 6.86 -8.02 -6.88
N PHE A 257 6.11 -7.92 -7.97
CA PHE A 257 6.67 -7.75 -9.31
C PHE A 257 7.31 -6.38 -9.50
N GLU A 258 6.67 -5.31 -9.02
CA GLU A 258 7.24 -3.95 -9.03
C GLU A 258 8.57 -3.91 -8.29
N THR A 259 8.61 -4.43 -7.06
CA THR A 259 9.83 -4.44 -6.23
C THR A 259 10.92 -5.31 -6.81
N THR A 260 10.59 -6.54 -7.21
CA THR A 260 11.59 -7.46 -7.78
C THR A 260 12.17 -6.96 -9.09
N SER A 261 11.38 -6.26 -9.91
CA SER A 261 11.87 -5.62 -11.13
C SER A 261 12.99 -4.60 -10.84
N VAL A 262 12.83 -3.81 -9.77
CA VAL A 262 13.86 -2.84 -9.33
C VAL A 262 15.09 -3.59 -8.82
N MET A 263 14.92 -4.60 -7.97
CA MET A 263 16.02 -5.39 -7.42
C MET A 263 16.83 -6.07 -8.54
N MET A 264 16.14 -6.69 -9.49
CA MET A 264 16.77 -7.36 -10.65
C MET A 264 17.52 -6.36 -11.52
N GLN A 265 16.90 -5.21 -11.82
CA GLN A 265 17.52 -4.16 -12.64
C GLN A 265 18.80 -3.64 -11.97
N VAL A 266 18.77 -3.31 -10.68
CA VAL A 266 19.92 -2.79 -9.95
C VAL A 266 21.04 -3.82 -9.87
N ALA A 267 20.73 -5.09 -9.58
CA ALA A 267 21.69 -6.18 -9.52
C ALA A 267 22.36 -6.39 -10.90
N TYR A 268 21.56 -6.51 -11.95
CA TYR A 268 22.04 -6.74 -13.30
C TYR A 268 22.89 -5.56 -13.82
N PHE A 269 22.43 -4.32 -13.55
CA PHE A 269 23.17 -3.12 -13.94
C PHE A 269 24.58 -3.08 -13.31
N LYS A 270 24.69 -3.41 -12.03
CA LYS A 270 25.97 -3.48 -11.30
C LYS A 270 26.86 -4.60 -11.83
N LEU A 271 26.29 -5.80 -12.04
CA LEU A 271 27.04 -6.99 -12.47
C LEU A 271 27.54 -6.88 -13.93
N THR A 272 26.83 -6.14 -14.78
CA THR A 272 27.14 -6.08 -16.23
C THR A 272 27.79 -4.76 -16.66
N GLY A 273 28.14 -3.88 -15.71
CA GLY A 273 28.77 -2.60 -16.01
C GLY A 273 27.86 -1.64 -16.79
N GLY A 274 26.55 -1.62 -16.46
CA GLY A 274 25.61 -0.61 -17.00
C GLY A 274 24.53 -1.12 -17.95
N LYS A 275 24.43 -2.43 -18.20
CA LYS A 275 23.35 -3.00 -19.05
C LYS A 275 22.03 -3.03 -18.27
N ARG A 276 20.90 -2.89 -18.98
CA ARG A 276 19.55 -2.87 -18.40
C ARG A 276 18.74 -4.07 -18.88
N ILE A 277 17.96 -4.70 -17.96
CA ILE A 277 16.94 -5.71 -18.29
C ILE A 277 15.68 -5.00 -18.77
N PHE A 278 15.17 -4.11 -17.93
CA PHE A 278 13.99 -3.31 -18.21
C PHE A 278 14.40 -1.93 -18.76
N ARG A 279 13.55 -1.33 -19.58
CA ARG A 279 13.77 0.01 -20.10
C ARG A 279 13.85 1.05 -18.98
N MET A 280 12.96 0.91 -18.01
CA MET A 280 12.91 1.66 -16.75
C MET A 280 12.29 0.79 -15.66
N THR A 281 12.56 1.05 -14.40
CA THR A 281 11.97 0.40 -13.23
C THR A 281 11.52 1.45 -12.21
N PRO A 282 10.46 1.20 -11.44
CA PRO A 282 9.65 -0.02 -11.39
C PRO A 282 9.00 -0.38 -12.72
N VAL A 283 8.51 -1.64 -12.85
CA VAL A 283 8.20 -2.20 -14.17
C VAL A 283 7.00 -1.55 -14.88
N HIS A 284 6.09 -0.87 -14.17
CA HIS A 284 5.03 -0.08 -14.82
C HIS A 284 5.60 0.95 -15.81
N HIS A 285 6.72 1.59 -15.50
CA HIS A 285 7.40 2.51 -16.42
C HIS A 285 7.96 1.82 -17.67
N HIS A 286 8.35 0.55 -17.58
CA HIS A 286 8.76 -0.22 -18.74
C HIS A 286 7.63 -0.32 -19.77
N PHE A 287 6.38 -0.58 -19.28
CA PHE A 287 5.20 -0.64 -20.13
C PHE A 287 4.80 0.73 -20.70
N GLU A 288 4.89 1.79 -19.90
CA GLU A 288 4.64 3.17 -20.35
C GLU A 288 5.58 3.59 -21.48
N LEU A 289 6.84 3.16 -21.43
CA LEU A 289 7.87 3.61 -22.38
C LEU A 289 7.98 2.74 -23.65
N GLY A 290 7.56 1.48 -23.60
CA GLY A 290 7.82 0.57 -24.72
C GLY A 290 6.89 -0.64 -24.80
N GLY A 291 5.76 -0.65 -24.08
CA GLY A 291 4.82 -1.74 -24.05
C GLY A 291 5.44 -3.01 -23.46
N PHE A 292 4.83 -4.16 -23.72
CA PHE A 292 5.22 -5.44 -23.13
C PHE A 292 6.69 -5.83 -23.42
N SER A 293 7.19 -5.54 -24.61
CA SER A 293 8.56 -5.90 -25.00
C SER A 293 9.61 -4.84 -24.63
N GLY A 294 9.19 -3.67 -24.12
CA GLY A 294 10.05 -2.51 -23.90
C GLY A 294 10.56 -1.82 -25.16
N LYS A 295 10.32 -2.39 -26.35
CA LYS A 295 10.70 -1.88 -27.66
C LYS A 295 9.51 -1.57 -28.56
N GLY A 296 8.30 -1.90 -28.09
CA GLY A 296 7.05 -1.69 -28.81
C GLY A 296 6.46 -0.31 -28.60
N GLN A 297 5.18 -0.18 -28.93
CA GLN A 297 4.41 1.03 -28.69
C GLN A 297 4.21 1.27 -27.19
N ALA A 298 4.42 2.49 -26.75
CA ALA A 298 4.12 2.94 -25.38
C ALA A 298 2.66 2.68 -25.00
N TRP A 299 2.44 2.22 -23.75
CA TRP A 299 1.10 2.04 -23.22
C TRP A 299 0.64 3.32 -22.52
N SER A 300 -0.65 3.64 -22.62
CA SER A 300 -1.25 4.66 -21.77
C SER A 300 -1.30 4.17 -20.31
N GLU A 301 -1.28 5.09 -19.34
CA GLU A 301 -1.40 4.74 -17.92
C GLU A 301 -2.64 3.85 -17.66
N TRP A 302 -3.81 4.20 -18.22
CA TRP A 302 -5.01 3.36 -18.11
C TRP A 302 -4.80 1.92 -18.58
N LYS A 303 -4.04 1.72 -19.65
CA LYS A 303 -3.73 0.37 -20.13
C LYS A 303 -2.81 -0.37 -19.18
N VAL A 304 -1.85 0.31 -18.57
CA VAL A 304 -0.98 -0.24 -17.54
C VAL A 304 -1.80 -0.59 -16.31
N ASP A 305 -2.63 0.33 -15.82
CA ASP A 305 -3.50 0.13 -14.65
C ASP A 305 -4.40 -1.08 -14.83
N PHE A 306 -5.17 -1.16 -15.92
CA PHE A 306 -6.06 -2.30 -16.17
C PHE A 306 -5.32 -3.63 -16.27
N PHE A 307 -4.12 -3.63 -16.84
CA PHE A 307 -3.30 -4.83 -16.90
C PHE A 307 -2.87 -5.30 -15.51
N PHE A 308 -2.32 -4.40 -14.67
CA PHE A 308 -1.87 -4.75 -13.32
C PHE A 308 -3.04 -5.08 -12.38
N TRP A 309 -4.14 -4.34 -12.44
CA TRP A 309 -5.36 -4.66 -11.68
C TRP A 309 -5.92 -6.02 -12.09
N GLY A 310 -5.92 -6.33 -13.38
CA GLY A 310 -6.32 -7.65 -13.89
C GLY A 310 -5.44 -8.78 -13.38
N VAL A 311 -4.12 -8.58 -13.37
CA VAL A 311 -3.15 -9.55 -12.81
C VAL A 311 -3.38 -9.73 -11.31
N GLY A 312 -3.53 -8.64 -10.55
CA GLY A 312 -3.79 -8.68 -9.10
C GLY A 312 -5.12 -9.36 -8.76
N LEU A 313 -6.18 -9.03 -9.50
CA LEU A 313 -7.50 -9.64 -9.32
C LEU A 313 -7.46 -11.15 -9.64
N PHE A 314 -6.86 -11.53 -10.75
CA PHE A 314 -6.72 -12.93 -11.14
C PHE A 314 -5.95 -13.74 -10.09
N ALA A 315 -4.80 -13.23 -9.64
CA ALA A 315 -4.00 -13.89 -8.62
C ALA A 315 -4.74 -14.00 -7.27
N SER A 316 -5.49 -12.96 -6.89
CA SER A 316 -6.33 -12.98 -5.69
C SER A 316 -7.44 -14.05 -5.78
N LEU A 317 -8.13 -14.13 -6.92
CA LEU A 317 -9.17 -15.15 -7.13
C LEU A 317 -8.59 -16.56 -7.13
N VAL A 318 -7.45 -16.79 -7.78
CA VAL A 318 -6.75 -18.09 -7.76
C VAL A 318 -6.34 -18.46 -6.34
N THR A 319 -5.81 -17.51 -5.57
CA THR A 319 -5.41 -17.74 -4.17
C THR A 319 -6.61 -18.16 -3.32
N LEU A 320 -7.73 -17.43 -3.41
CA LEU A 320 -8.95 -17.74 -2.67
C LEU A 320 -9.53 -19.10 -3.12
N ALA A 321 -9.54 -19.40 -4.41
CA ALA A 321 -9.97 -20.70 -4.93
C ALA A 321 -9.11 -21.83 -4.37
N PHE A 322 -7.78 -21.67 -4.36
CA PHE A 322 -6.88 -22.67 -3.79
C PHE A 322 -7.10 -22.88 -2.29
N MET A 323 -7.37 -21.81 -1.53
CA MET A 323 -7.59 -21.90 -0.08
C MET A 323 -8.90 -22.58 0.32
N TYR A 324 -9.95 -22.47 -0.50
CA TYR A 324 -11.31 -22.85 -0.09
C TYR A 324 -11.97 -23.92 -0.97
N LEU A 325 -11.41 -24.26 -2.13
CA LEU A 325 -11.94 -25.29 -3.01
C LEU A 325 -11.07 -26.56 -3.02
N PHE A 326 -9.83 -26.45 -2.62
CA PHE A 326 -8.85 -27.55 -2.57
C PHE A 326 -8.20 -27.64 -1.20
#